data_c74880cfeb9bbc264b89d9a59ba840f2
#
_entry.id   c74880cfeb9bbc264b89d9a59ba840f2
#
_cell.length_a   1.000
_cell.length_b   1.000
_cell.length_c   1.000
_cell.angle_alpha   90.00
_cell.angle_beta   90.00
_cell.angle_gamma   90.00
#
_symmetry.space_group_name_H-M   'P 1'
#
loop_
_entity.id
_entity.type
_entity.pdbx_description
1 polymer ?
#
loop_
_entity_poly.entity_id
_entity_poly.type
_entity_poly.pdbx_seq_one_letter_code
_entity_poly.pdbx_strand_id
1 'polypeptide(L)'
;MNTSNHTPEPDRAVPAHIDLDDPNDSTRTIYRLAPRDEEQALLDVARDYLESFLGKEDCNQRRSPHLRIAAVSTGRGQAAEAIAREFPSTSVLLWYIDLFHQQRSLQHCQIDGSENASQLPSNLSIRCLADLPEEKLDLAIVPLPHRGEQELTRDYLQQCYDRLEVGGTLIASVDNPKDKWLHDQLKLFEKSVRVREHKEARVYLVEKTKPLKKLKDFRCELAFRDCDELVQLITRPGVFSHRQLDNGARQLLDAVDVYPEARLIDIGCGSGSVSLGLAMRDSAATIHAVDSNARAIWCVEQGAVKNNLKNITTELNANGDYTQPGTFDMALTNPPYFGDFQIAEKLVLAALRSLRSGGRLVLVTKQPSWYQENLPRWFQDCEVFPSGRYHIASGIKPSSQIPPTPLSTIG
;
A
#
# COMPACT_ATOMS: atom_id res chain seq x y z
N MET A 1 0.00 -38.55 40.40
CA MET A 1 0.20 -39.13 39.07
C MET A 1 -1.13 -39.09 38.36
N ASN A 2 -1.37 -38.07 37.58
CA ASN A 2 -2.49 -37.98 36.63
C ASN A 2 -2.01 -37.14 35.47
N THR A 3 -1.60 -37.80 34.41
CA THR A 3 -1.24 -37.23 33.13
C THR A 3 -2.50 -37.09 32.29
N SER A 4 -2.98 -35.88 32.16
CA SER A 4 -4.03 -35.53 31.18
C SER A 4 -3.39 -35.35 29.81
N ASN A 5 -3.64 -36.30 28.93
CA ASN A 5 -3.36 -36.21 27.49
C ASN A 5 -4.25 -35.14 26.88
N HIS A 6 -3.66 -34.01 26.47
CA HIS A 6 -4.25 -33.11 25.51
C HIS A 6 -3.85 -33.58 24.12
N THR A 7 -4.77 -34.16 23.38
CA THR A 7 -4.69 -34.29 21.92
C THR A 7 -4.95 -32.93 21.32
N PRO A 8 -4.09 -32.43 20.41
CA PRO A 8 -4.38 -31.20 19.67
C PRO A 8 -5.53 -31.48 18.68
N GLU A 9 -6.52 -30.59 18.67
CA GLU A 9 -7.54 -30.55 17.62
C GLU A 9 -6.87 -30.37 16.25
N PRO A 10 -7.39 -30.99 15.17
CA PRO A 10 -6.82 -30.85 13.84
C PRO A 10 -6.99 -29.40 13.37
N ASP A 11 -5.87 -28.81 12.96
CA ASP A 11 -5.78 -27.53 12.27
C ASP A 11 -6.89 -27.42 11.21
N ARG A 12 -7.73 -26.41 11.34
CA ARG A 12 -8.59 -25.97 10.22
C ARG A 12 -7.65 -25.55 9.10
N ALA A 13 -7.59 -26.36 8.06
CA ALA A 13 -6.86 -26.09 6.86
C ALA A 13 -7.20 -24.68 6.37
N VAL A 14 -6.23 -23.78 6.44
CA VAL A 14 -6.25 -22.51 5.72
C VAL A 14 -6.36 -22.89 4.24
N PRO A 15 -7.38 -22.43 3.48
CA PRO A 15 -7.48 -22.77 2.08
C PRO A 15 -6.19 -22.32 1.38
N ALA A 16 -5.61 -23.21 0.59
CA ALA A 16 -4.42 -22.98 -0.17
C ALA A 16 -4.49 -21.64 -0.91
N HIS A 17 -3.43 -20.84 -0.82
CA HIS A 17 -3.32 -19.55 -1.49
C HIS A 17 -3.64 -19.70 -2.98
N ILE A 18 -4.77 -19.11 -3.38
CA ILE A 18 -5.16 -19.03 -4.77
C ILE A 18 -4.29 -17.94 -5.40
N ASP A 19 -3.41 -18.32 -6.31
CA ASP A 19 -2.68 -17.37 -7.15
C ASP A 19 -3.68 -16.68 -8.09
N LEU A 20 -4.05 -15.44 -7.79
CA LEU A 20 -5.02 -14.65 -8.56
C LEU A 20 -4.40 -14.01 -9.82
N ASP A 21 -3.15 -14.29 -10.13
CA ASP A 21 -2.39 -13.59 -11.17
C ASP A 21 -2.15 -14.43 -12.44
N ASP A 22 -2.74 -15.65 -12.55
CA ASP A 22 -2.76 -16.40 -13.82
C ASP A 22 -3.99 -16.01 -14.65
N PRO A 23 -3.84 -15.22 -15.72
CA PRO A 23 -4.94 -14.80 -16.58
C PRO A 23 -5.54 -15.95 -17.39
N ASN A 24 -4.91 -17.15 -17.43
CA ASN A 24 -5.32 -18.28 -18.26
C ASN A 24 -6.05 -19.39 -17.48
N ASP A 25 -6.20 -19.29 -16.16
CA ASP A 25 -6.93 -20.29 -15.39
C ASP A 25 -8.45 -20.06 -15.48
N SER A 26 -9.08 -20.62 -16.50
CA SER A 26 -10.51 -20.56 -16.75
C SER A 26 -11.37 -21.40 -15.77
N THR A 27 -10.75 -22.09 -14.80
CA THR A 27 -11.46 -22.97 -13.86
C THR A 27 -11.77 -22.31 -12.52
N ARG A 28 -11.38 -21.06 -12.32
CA ARG A 28 -11.50 -20.37 -11.04
C ARG A 28 -12.90 -19.80 -10.85
N THR A 29 -13.64 -20.36 -9.92
CA THR A 29 -14.79 -19.69 -9.31
C THR A 29 -14.23 -18.60 -8.39
N ILE A 30 -14.23 -17.36 -8.85
CA ILE A 30 -13.78 -16.22 -8.06
C ILE A 30 -14.88 -15.92 -7.05
N TYR A 31 -14.66 -16.24 -5.77
CA TYR A 31 -15.62 -15.96 -4.71
C TYR A 31 -15.49 -14.51 -4.25
N ARG A 32 -16.62 -13.84 -4.09
CA ARG A 32 -16.69 -12.56 -3.40
C ARG A 32 -16.32 -12.77 -1.93
N LEU A 33 -15.24 -12.18 -1.48
CA LEU A 33 -14.83 -12.28 -0.08
C LEU A 33 -15.74 -11.40 0.80
N ALA A 34 -16.07 -11.92 1.98
CA ALA A 34 -16.77 -11.13 2.99
C ALA A 34 -15.90 -9.95 3.49
N PRO A 35 -16.52 -8.85 3.92
CA PRO A 35 -15.82 -7.80 4.64
C PRO A 35 -15.11 -8.37 5.88
N ARG A 36 -14.02 -7.72 6.30
CA ARG A 36 -13.38 -8.01 7.59
C ARG A 36 -14.29 -7.57 8.74
N ASP A 37 -14.04 -8.07 9.94
CA ASP A 37 -14.90 -7.80 11.11
C ASP A 37 -15.05 -6.31 11.41
N GLU A 38 -13.96 -5.54 11.36
CA GLU A 38 -13.99 -4.08 11.55
C GLU A 38 -14.74 -3.36 10.43
N GLU A 39 -14.62 -3.86 9.21
CA GLU A 39 -15.27 -3.28 8.04
C GLU A 39 -16.78 -3.61 8.03
N GLN A 40 -17.16 -4.84 8.41
CA GLN A 40 -18.57 -5.23 8.56
C GLN A 40 -19.26 -4.45 9.68
N ALA A 41 -18.62 -4.37 10.85
CA ALA A 41 -19.17 -3.63 11.99
C ALA A 41 -19.34 -2.12 11.66
N LEU A 42 -18.39 -1.54 10.93
CA LEU A 42 -18.48 -0.16 10.46
C LEU A 42 -19.62 0.00 9.46
N LEU A 43 -19.78 -0.93 8.51
CA LEU A 43 -20.82 -0.90 7.50
C LEU A 43 -22.22 -0.89 8.14
N ASP A 44 -22.45 -1.75 9.14
CA ASP A 44 -23.75 -1.80 9.84
C ASP A 44 -24.08 -0.46 10.50
N VAL A 45 -23.11 0.16 11.18
CA VAL A 45 -23.29 1.48 11.80
C VAL A 45 -23.44 2.59 10.77
N ALA A 46 -22.75 2.51 9.64
CA ALA A 46 -22.87 3.50 8.57
C ALA A 46 -24.22 3.43 7.85
N ARG A 47 -24.80 2.23 7.70
CA ARG A 47 -26.17 2.03 7.18
C ARG A 47 -27.19 2.73 8.07
N ASP A 48 -27.20 2.41 9.37
CA ASP A 48 -28.10 3.03 10.36
C ASP A 48 -27.98 4.57 10.33
N TYR A 49 -26.76 5.08 10.22
CA TYR A 49 -26.50 6.51 10.13
C TYR A 49 -27.09 7.12 8.85
N LEU A 50 -26.84 6.51 7.68
CA LEU A 50 -27.30 7.00 6.40
C LEU A 50 -28.83 6.91 6.27
N GLU A 51 -29.45 5.83 6.71
CA GLU A 51 -30.92 5.69 6.74
C GLU A 51 -31.56 6.77 7.62
N SER A 52 -31.01 6.98 8.84
CA SER A 52 -31.49 8.03 9.73
C SER A 52 -31.27 9.44 9.18
N PHE A 53 -30.21 9.65 8.38
CA PHE A 53 -29.88 10.95 7.81
C PHE A 53 -30.76 11.27 6.60
N LEU A 54 -30.91 10.31 5.69
CA LEU A 54 -31.71 10.47 4.45
C LEU A 54 -33.21 10.40 4.70
N GLY A 55 -33.66 9.71 5.75
CA GLY A 55 -35.05 9.61 6.14
C GLY A 55 -35.63 10.86 6.85
N LYS A 56 -34.78 11.80 7.22
CA LYS A 56 -35.23 13.09 7.77
C LYS A 56 -35.47 14.06 6.63
N GLU A 57 -36.67 14.04 6.06
CA GLU A 57 -37.22 15.15 5.25
C GLU A 57 -37.43 16.37 6.14
N ASP A 58 -36.37 17.10 6.44
CA ASP A 58 -36.50 18.38 7.15
C ASP A 58 -36.66 19.49 6.11
N CYS A 59 -37.89 19.99 6.01
CA CYS A 59 -38.37 21.00 5.03
C CYS A 59 -37.61 22.35 5.09
N ASN A 60 -36.64 22.53 5.99
CA ASN A 60 -36.03 23.85 6.26
C ASN A 60 -34.50 23.92 6.24
N GLN A 61 -33.76 22.83 6.00
CA GLN A 61 -32.30 22.93 5.88
C GLN A 61 -31.82 22.51 4.49
N ARG A 62 -31.30 23.48 3.72
CA ARG A 62 -30.63 23.29 2.42
C ARG A 62 -29.34 22.47 2.57
N ARG A 63 -29.44 21.18 2.95
CA ARG A 63 -28.33 20.23 2.72
C ARG A 63 -28.48 19.67 1.32
N SER A 64 -27.39 19.60 0.59
CA SER A 64 -27.33 18.99 -0.73
C SER A 64 -27.97 17.59 -0.66
N PRO A 65 -28.89 17.22 -1.55
CA PRO A 65 -29.46 15.86 -1.58
C PRO A 65 -28.41 14.80 -1.90
N HIS A 66 -27.17 15.20 -2.17
CA HIS A 66 -26.07 14.35 -2.60
C HIS A 66 -24.96 14.36 -1.56
N LEU A 67 -24.91 13.30 -0.73
CA LEU A 67 -23.88 13.13 0.30
C LEU A 67 -22.53 12.74 -0.30
N ARG A 68 -21.48 13.42 0.13
CA ARG A 68 -20.09 13.15 -0.25
C ARG A 68 -19.44 12.32 0.85
N ILE A 69 -19.03 11.11 0.50
CA ILE A 69 -18.48 10.13 1.43
C ILE A 69 -17.04 9.82 1.03
N ALA A 70 -16.09 9.90 1.97
CA ALA A 70 -14.79 9.30 1.79
C ALA A 70 -14.67 8.03 2.61
N ALA A 71 -14.09 7.01 2.00
CA ALA A 71 -13.76 5.75 2.64
C ALA A 71 -12.27 5.47 2.53
N VAL A 72 -11.67 5.01 3.61
CA VAL A 72 -10.34 4.40 3.61
C VAL A 72 -10.53 2.89 3.72
N SER A 73 -9.66 2.09 3.14
CA SER A 73 -9.63 0.65 3.40
C SER A 73 -8.19 0.14 3.40
N THR A 74 -7.92 -0.81 4.28
CA THR A 74 -6.71 -1.63 4.29
C THR A 74 -6.95 -3.00 3.67
N GLY A 75 -8.16 -3.23 3.17
CA GLY A 75 -8.63 -4.44 2.49
C GLY A 75 -9.04 -4.16 1.05
N ARG A 76 -10.20 -4.68 0.68
CA ARG A 76 -10.77 -4.56 -0.68
C ARG A 76 -11.89 -3.52 -0.81
N GLY A 77 -12.18 -2.77 0.26
CA GLY A 77 -13.14 -1.68 0.26
C GLY A 77 -14.60 -2.10 0.18
N GLN A 78 -14.92 -3.30 0.71
CA GLN A 78 -16.27 -3.88 0.64
C GLN A 78 -17.35 -2.98 1.27
N ALA A 79 -17.02 -2.29 2.37
CA ALA A 79 -17.95 -1.35 3.00
C ALA A 79 -18.26 -0.16 2.09
N ALA A 80 -17.26 0.41 1.42
CA ALA A 80 -17.46 1.52 0.49
C ALA A 80 -18.32 1.10 -0.72
N GLU A 81 -18.05 -0.08 -1.27
CA GLU A 81 -18.83 -0.66 -2.37
C GLU A 81 -20.29 -0.90 -1.95
N ALA A 82 -20.52 -1.51 -0.78
CA ALA A 82 -21.86 -1.77 -0.26
C ALA A 82 -22.64 -0.47 -0.08
N ILE A 83 -22.04 0.56 0.53
CA ILE A 83 -22.65 1.89 0.69
C ILE A 83 -23.01 2.49 -0.67
N ALA A 84 -22.11 2.44 -1.65
CA ALA A 84 -22.37 2.98 -2.97
C ALA A 84 -23.55 2.29 -3.68
N ARG A 85 -23.67 0.96 -3.54
CA ARG A 85 -24.77 0.19 -4.12
C ARG A 85 -26.12 0.44 -3.41
N GLU A 86 -26.11 0.50 -2.09
CA GLU A 86 -27.31 0.65 -1.26
C GLU A 86 -27.85 2.10 -1.25
N PHE A 87 -26.94 3.08 -1.41
CA PHE A 87 -27.28 4.51 -1.38
C PHE A 87 -26.85 5.23 -2.68
N PRO A 88 -27.53 5.00 -3.80
CA PRO A 88 -27.11 5.53 -5.11
C PRO A 88 -27.15 7.07 -5.23
N SER A 89 -27.82 7.76 -4.31
CA SER A 89 -27.81 9.23 -4.22
C SER A 89 -26.57 9.81 -3.55
N THR A 90 -25.65 8.97 -3.08
CA THR A 90 -24.37 9.39 -2.49
C THR A 90 -23.25 9.44 -3.54
N SER A 91 -22.15 10.15 -3.26
CA SER A 91 -20.89 10.07 -3.98
C SER A 91 -19.85 9.49 -3.05
N VAL A 92 -19.30 8.33 -3.38
CA VAL A 92 -18.33 7.60 -2.54
C VAL A 92 -16.97 7.63 -3.19
N LEU A 93 -15.98 8.18 -2.48
CA LEU A 93 -14.57 8.10 -2.83
C LEU A 93 -13.90 7.04 -1.92
N LEU A 94 -13.47 5.93 -2.49
CA LEU A 94 -12.62 4.96 -1.81
C LEU A 94 -11.16 5.32 -2.07
N TRP A 95 -10.45 5.70 -1.03
CA TRP A 95 -9.08 6.19 -1.09
C TRP A 95 -8.09 5.15 -0.59
N TYR A 96 -7.09 4.85 -1.43
CA TYR A 96 -5.93 4.05 -1.13
C TYR A 96 -4.66 4.88 -1.29
N ILE A 97 -3.63 4.56 -0.52
CA ILE A 97 -2.26 5.04 -0.75
C ILE A 97 -1.42 4.03 -1.53
N ASP A 98 -1.92 2.82 -1.74
CA ASP A 98 -1.24 1.72 -2.43
C ASP A 98 -2.06 1.25 -3.64
N LEU A 99 -1.42 1.26 -4.80
CA LEU A 99 -2.02 0.94 -6.09
C LEU A 99 -2.41 -0.55 -6.19
N PHE A 100 -1.65 -1.45 -5.55
CA PHE A 100 -1.99 -2.87 -5.52
C PHE A 100 -3.35 -3.09 -4.82
N HIS A 101 -3.58 -2.45 -3.67
CA HIS A 101 -4.86 -2.53 -2.98
C HIS A 101 -6.00 -1.89 -3.79
N GLN A 102 -5.74 -0.77 -4.45
CA GLN A 102 -6.73 -0.13 -5.34
C GLN A 102 -7.12 -1.06 -6.51
N GLN A 103 -6.15 -1.71 -7.16
CA GLN A 103 -6.40 -2.66 -8.25
C GLN A 103 -7.17 -3.90 -7.76
N ARG A 104 -6.82 -4.43 -6.59
CA ARG A 104 -7.56 -5.54 -5.96
C ARG A 104 -9.00 -5.18 -5.61
N SER A 105 -9.24 -3.95 -5.19
CA SER A 105 -10.60 -3.44 -4.95
C SER A 105 -11.41 -3.35 -6.25
N LEU A 106 -10.82 -2.83 -7.32
CA LEU A 106 -11.44 -2.78 -8.64
C LEU A 106 -11.80 -4.18 -9.16
N GLN A 107 -10.87 -5.14 -9.05
CA GLN A 107 -11.12 -6.53 -9.41
C GLN A 107 -12.26 -7.13 -8.59
N HIS A 108 -12.27 -6.89 -7.27
CA HIS A 108 -13.32 -7.39 -6.37
C HIS A 108 -14.71 -6.87 -6.75
N CYS A 109 -14.83 -5.59 -7.11
CA CYS A 109 -16.09 -4.99 -7.53
C CYS A 109 -16.62 -5.55 -8.86
N GLN A 110 -15.75 -6.15 -9.69
CA GLN A 110 -16.11 -6.77 -10.97
C GLN A 110 -16.51 -8.25 -10.84
N ILE A 111 -16.28 -8.85 -9.67
CA ILE A 111 -16.60 -10.26 -9.39
C ILE A 111 -18.06 -10.33 -8.91
N ASP A 112 -19.03 -10.32 -9.79
CA ASP A 112 -20.40 -10.67 -9.42
C ASP A 112 -20.97 -11.67 -10.44
N GLY A 113 -21.43 -12.81 -9.93
CA GLY A 113 -21.96 -13.91 -10.73
C GLY A 113 -23.36 -13.67 -11.34
N SER A 114 -23.87 -12.45 -11.30
CA SER A 114 -25.11 -12.08 -11.95
C SER A 114 -24.87 -11.15 -13.15
N GLU A 115 -25.47 -11.43 -14.29
CA GLU A 115 -25.31 -10.67 -15.55
C GLU A 115 -25.58 -9.15 -15.41
N ASN A 116 -26.17 -8.69 -14.31
CA ASN A 116 -26.56 -7.30 -14.08
C ASN A 116 -25.74 -6.56 -12.99
N ALA A 117 -24.79 -7.23 -12.30
CA ALA A 117 -24.10 -6.63 -11.15
C ALA A 117 -22.58 -6.50 -11.32
N SER A 118 -22.04 -6.83 -12.49
CA SER A 118 -20.58 -6.83 -12.77
C SER A 118 -19.98 -5.45 -13.05
N GLN A 119 -20.73 -4.35 -12.86
CA GLN A 119 -20.21 -3.00 -13.06
C GLN A 119 -19.95 -2.28 -11.74
N LEU A 120 -18.84 -1.53 -11.71
CA LEU A 120 -18.54 -0.59 -10.63
C LEU A 120 -19.74 0.37 -10.48
N PRO A 121 -20.28 0.59 -9.26
CA PRO A 121 -21.33 1.58 -9.04
C PRO A 121 -20.93 2.95 -9.60
N SER A 122 -21.81 3.59 -10.35
CA SER A 122 -21.51 4.87 -11.01
C SER A 122 -21.19 6.01 -10.04
N ASN A 123 -21.61 5.88 -8.79
CA ASN A 123 -21.36 6.80 -7.68
C ASN A 123 -20.15 6.41 -6.83
N LEU A 124 -19.37 5.35 -7.21
CA LEU A 124 -18.15 4.92 -6.54
C LEU A 124 -16.92 5.28 -7.37
N SER A 125 -16.01 6.05 -6.80
CA SER A 125 -14.68 6.33 -7.35
C SER A 125 -13.61 5.66 -6.48
N ILE A 126 -12.75 4.81 -7.05
CA ILE A 126 -11.65 4.15 -6.34
C ILE A 126 -10.34 4.74 -6.82
N ARG A 127 -9.60 5.41 -5.93
CA ARG A 127 -8.41 6.18 -6.29
C ARG A 127 -7.22 5.83 -5.41
N CYS A 128 -6.02 5.77 -6.01
CA CYS A 128 -4.74 5.70 -5.32
C CYS A 128 -4.08 7.07 -5.32
N LEU A 129 -3.92 7.68 -4.15
CA LEU A 129 -3.41 9.05 -3.99
C LEU A 129 -2.58 9.13 -2.71
N ALA A 130 -1.55 9.98 -2.69
CA ALA A 130 -0.74 10.23 -1.51
C ALA A 130 -1.54 10.86 -0.36
N ASP A 131 -2.52 11.72 -0.68
CA ASP A 131 -3.39 12.41 0.26
C ASP A 131 -4.86 12.35 -0.20
N LEU A 132 -5.76 12.46 0.78
CA LEU A 132 -7.18 12.65 0.52
C LEU A 132 -7.39 14.01 -0.17
N PRO A 133 -8.15 14.08 -1.28
CA PRO A 133 -8.44 15.34 -1.97
C PRO A 133 -9.05 16.41 -1.06
N GLU A 134 -8.90 17.68 -1.44
CA GLU A 134 -9.35 18.82 -0.62
C GLU A 134 -10.86 19.05 -0.62
N GLU A 135 -11.59 18.24 -1.35
CA GLU A 135 -13.05 18.30 -1.41
C GLU A 135 -13.70 18.08 -0.04
N LYS A 136 -14.74 18.85 0.24
CA LYS A 136 -15.46 18.71 1.51
C LYS A 136 -16.32 17.46 1.53
N LEU A 137 -16.47 16.87 2.71
CA LEU A 137 -17.16 15.61 2.95
C LEU A 137 -18.28 15.80 3.96
N ASP A 138 -19.31 14.97 3.82
CA ASP A 138 -20.42 14.88 4.78
C ASP A 138 -20.23 13.68 5.72
N LEU A 139 -19.58 12.63 5.23
CA LEU A 139 -19.24 11.41 5.99
C LEU A 139 -17.86 10.91 5.62
N ALA A 140 -17.10 10.43 6.62
CA ALA A 140 -15.88 9.67 6.41
C ALA A 140 -15.96 8.33 7.13
N ILE A 141 -15.56 7.23 6.48
CA ILE A 141 -15.52 5.88 7.04
C ILE A 141 -14.11 5.32 7.01
N VAL A 142 -13.62 4.86 8.18
CA VAL A 142 -12.21 4.49 8.38
C VAL A 142 -12.13 3.17 9.16
N PRO A 143 -12.26 2.01 8.52
CA PRO A 143 -11.98 0.72 9.15
C PRO A 143 -10.46 0.53 9.30
N LEU A 144 -10.02 0.07 10.46
CA LEU A 144 -8.60 0.01 10.85
C LEU A 144 -8.26 -1.33 11.52
N PRO A 145 -7.15 -1.97 11.17
CA PRO A 145 -6.64 -3.11 11.93
C PRO A 145 -5.98 -2.63 13.23
N HIS A 146 -6.19 -3.36 14.34
CA HIS A 146 -5.61 -3.01 15.64
C HIS A 146 -4.07 -3.07 15.67
N ARG A 147 -3.47 -3.82 14.75
CA ARG A 147 -2.00 -3.93 14.59
C ARG A 147 -1.44 -3.08 13.47
N GLY A 148 -2.18 -2.06 13.02
CA GLY A 148 -1.74 -1.13 11.99
C GLY A 148 -0.65 -0.15 12.46
N GLU A 149 -0.05 0.56 11.51
CA GLU A 149 0.89 1.63 11.78
C GLU A 149 0.18 2.82 12.44
N GLN A 150 0.58 3.16 13.65
CA GLN A 150 -0.11 4.19 14.45
C GLN A 150 -0.06 5.58 13.82
N GLU A 151 1.05 5.98 13.21
CA GLU A 151 1.15 7.31 12.58
C GLU A 151 0.34 7.39 11.29
N LEU A 152 0.29 6.32 10.51
CA LEU A 152 -0.58 6.22 9.34
C LEU A 152 -2.06 6.33 9.74
N THR A 153 -2.44 5.60 10.80
CA THR A 153 -3.80 5.69 11.36
C THR A 153 -4.15 7.12 11.78
N ARG A 154 -3.26 7.80 12.51
CA ARG A 154 -3.48 9.20 12.92
C ARG A 154 -3.60 10.14 11.73
N ASP A 155 -2.81 9.93 10.70
CA ASP A 155 -2.82 10.74 9.49
C ASP A 155 -4.12 10.53 8.70
N TYR A 156 -4.58 9.28 8.53
CA TYR A 156 -5.88 8.98 7.92
C TYR A 156 -7.03 9.66 8.67
N LEU A 157 -7.08 9.49 9.99
CA LEU A 157 -8.11 10.10 10.84
C LEU A 157 -8.11 11.63 10.73
N GLN A 158 -6.91 12.24 10.76
CA GLN A 158 -6.75 13.68 10.66
C GLN A 158 -7.22 14.22 9.30
N GLN A 159 -6.80 13.59 8.20
CA GLN A 159 -7.20 14.02 6.86
C GLN A 159 -8.72 13.86 6.66
N CYS A 160 -9.28 12.72 7.05
CA CYS A 160 -10.73 12.50 6.97
C CYS A 160 -11.51 13.52 7.80
N TYR A 161 -11.10 13.75 9.05
CA TYR A 161 -11.77 14.73 9.92
C TYR A 161 -11.63 16.17 9.42
N ASP A 162 -10.47 16.56 8.90
CA ASP A 162 -10.24 17.90 8.36
C ASP A 162 -11.13 18.20 7.15
N ARG A 163 -11.31 17.21 6.27
CA ARG A 163 -12.17 17.34 5.07
C ARG A 163 -13.66 17.36 5.38
N LEU A 164 -14.13 16.87 6.54
CA LEU A 164 -15.54 16.96 6.90
C LEU A 164 -16.03 18.41 6.95
N GLU A 165 -17.25 18.64 6.52
CA GLU A 165 -18.00 19.85 6.85
C GLU A 165 -18.33 19.87 8.35
N VAL A 166 -18.59 21.06 8.90
CA VAL A 166 -19.13 21.16 10.26
C VAL A 166 -20.53 20.51 10.26
N GLY A 167 -20.77 19.61 11.20
CA GLY A 167 -21.93 18.72 11.26
C GLY A 167 -21.77 17.43 10.47
N GLY A 168 -20.67 17.24 9.74
CA GLY A 168 -20.31 15.94 9.14
C GLY A 168 -19.78 14.96 10.20
N THR A 169 -19.80 13.67 9.86
CA THR A 169 -19.47 12.59 10.81
C THR A 169 -18.28 11.75 10.32
N LEU A 170 -17.36 11.44 11.23
CA LEU A 170 -16.34 10.41 11.06
C LEU A 170 -16.81 9.14 11.77
N ILE A 171 -16.88 8.02 11.05
CA ILE A 171 -17.11 6.69 11.59
C ILE A 171 -15.81 5.90 11.44
N ALA A 172 -15.22 5.48 12.54
CA ALA A 172 -14.00 4.67 12.54
C ALA A 172 -14.23 3.38 13.32
N SER A 173 -13.64 2.29 12.86
CA SER A 173 -13.72 0.98 13.52
C SER A 173 -12.35 0.34 13.67
N VAL A 174 -12.27 -0.62 14.59
CA VAL A 174 -11.08 -1.43 14.81
C VAL A 174 -11.48 -2.86 15.21
N ASP A 175 -10.75 -3.86 14.69
CA ASP A 175 -10.91 -5.29 14.96
C ASP A 175 -10.45 -5.71 16.38
N ASN A 176 -10.76 -4.87 17.35
CA ASN A 176 -10.52 -5.13 18.77
C ASN A 176 -11.67 -4.59 19.62
N PRO A 177 -12.57 -5.44 20.14
CA PRO A 177 -13.70 -5.01 20.95
C PRO A 177 -13.29 -4.35 22.28
N LYS A 178 -12.04 -4.50 22.72
CA LYS A 178 -11.49 -3.91 23.94
C LYS A 178 -10.63 -2.68 23.67
N ASP A 179 -10.65 -2.16 22.44
CA ASP A 179 -9.84 -1.00 22.07
C ASP A 179 -10.13 0.21 22.96
N LYS A 180 -9.06 0.93 23.25
CA LYS A 180 -9.09 2.24 23.92
C LYS A 180 -8.24 3.27 23.17
N TRP A 181 -7.25 2.78 22.42
CA TRP A 181 -6.28 3.65 21.76
C TRP A 181 -6.95 4.51 20.67
N LEU A 182 -7.76 3.90 19.80
CA LEU A 182 -8.48 4.62 18.75
C LEU A 182 -9.46 5.64 19.35
N HIS A 183 -10.16 5.26 20.44
CA HIS A 183 -11.01 6.16 21.18
C HIS A 183 -10.25 7.41 21.67
N ASP A 184 -9.07 7.23 22.24
CA ASP A 184 -8.25 8.34 22.75
C ASP A 184 -7.71 9.23 21.61
N GLN A 185 -7.40 8.65 20.44
CA GLN A 185 -7.04 9.44 19.26
C GLN A 185 -8.22 10.30 18.77
N LEU A 186 -9.43 9.75 18.72
CA LEU A 186 -10.63 10.48 18.29
C LEU A 186 -11.00 11.60 19.28
N LYS A 187 -10.75 11.43 20.57
CA LYS A 187 -10.91 12.49 21.60
C LYS A 187 -10.01 13.69 21.42
N LEU A 188 -8.93 13.57 20.65
CA LEU A 188 -8.10 14.72 20.28
C LEU A 188 -8.83 15.67 19.31
N PHE A 189 -9.79 15.18 18.55
CA PHE A 189 -10.59 15.97 17.64
C PHE A 189 -11.83 16.57 18.32
N GLU A 190 -12.61 15.72 19.01
CA GLU A 190 -13.84 16.10 19.68
C GLU A 190 -13.98 15.43 21.05
N LYS A 191 -14.58 16.16 22.02
CA LYS A 191 -14.80 15.61 23.36
C LYS A 191 -15.83 14.49 23.37
N SER A 192 -16.86 14.58 22.52
CA SER A 192 -17.92 13.60 22.42
C SER A 192 -17.59 12.57 21.36
N VAL A 193 -17.37 11.33 21.79
CA VAL A 193 -17.15 10.16 20.93
C VAL A 193 -18.20 9.12 21.29
N ARG A 194 -19.13 8.85 20.37
CA ARG A 194 -20.13 7.79 20.55
C ARG A 194 -19.49 6.45 20.23
N VAL A 195 -19.81 5.42 20.99
CA VAL A 195 -19.25 4.07 20.85
C VAL A 195 -20.38 3.09 20.51
N ARG A 196 -20.09 2.16 19.60
CA ARG A 196 -20.92 0.99 19.29
C ARG A 196 -20.04 -0.25 19.46
N GLU A 197 -20.47 -1.15 20.32
CA GLU A 197 -19.76 -2.40 20.60
C GLU A 197 -20.29 -3.51 19.68
N HIS A 198 -19.37 -4.22 19.04
CA HIS A 198 -19.62 -5.44 18.27
C HIS A 198 -18.81 -6.58 18.87
N LYS A 199 -19.18 -7.81 18.52
CA LYS A 199 -18.54 -8.99 19.08
C LYS A 199 -17.03 -9.01 18.81
N GLU A 200 -16.61 -8.72 17.59
CA GLU A 200 -15.22 -8.81 17.12
C GLU A 200 -14.57 -7.43 16.84
N ALA A 201 -15.35 -6.35 16.96
CA ALA A 201 -14.89 -5.01 16.63
C ALA A 201 -15.50 -3.95 17.55
N ARG A 202 -14.91 -2.75 17.50
CA ARG A 202 -15.48 -1.56 18.15
C ARG A 202 -15.57 -0.42 17.13
N VAL A 203 -16.71 0.25 17.11
CA VAL A 203 -17.00 1.35 16.19
C VAL A 203 -17.21 2.65 16.97
N TYR A 204 -16.63 3.71 16.45
CA TYR A 204 -16.67 5.06 17.01
C TYR A 204 -17.28 6.03 16.02
N LEU A 205 -18.14 6.93 16.50
CA LEU A 205 -18.70 8.02 15.71
C LEU A 205 -18.33 9.35 16.35
N VAL A 206 -17.82 10.25 15.52
CA VAL A 206 -17.40 11.59 15.91
C VAL A 206 -18.01 12.61 14.95
N GLU A 207 -18.88 13.46 15.45
CA GLU A 207 -19.44 14.57 14.69
C GLU A 207 -18.49 15.79 14.76
N LYS A 208 -18.16 16.38 13.62
CA LYS A 208 -17.32 17.58 13.57
C LYS A 208 -18.12 18.81 13.99
N THR A 209 -17.78 19.36 15.15
CA THR A 209 -18.43 20.58 15.67
C THR A 209 -17.68 21.86 15.29
N LYS A 210 -16.42 21.77 14.93
CA LYS A 210 -15.52 22.88 14.58
C LYS A 210 -14.35 22.43 13.74
N PRO A 211 -13.70 23.33 13.00
CA PRO A 211 -12.44 23.06 12.32
C PRO A 211 -11.32 22.66 13.30
N LEU A 212 -10.36 21.84 12.84
CA LEU A 212 -9.14 21.57 13.59
C LEU A 212 -8.35 22.87 13.79
N LYS A 213 -7.89 23.09 15.01
CA LYS A 213 -7.06 24.28 15.33
C LYS A 213 -5.67 24.19 14.72
N LYS A 214 -5.14 22.99 14.58
CA LYS A 214 -3.80 22.70 14.05
C LYS A 214 -3.79 21.31 13.44
N LEU A 215 -3.26 21.23 12.23
CA LEU A 215 -2.92 19.95 11.59
C LEU A 215 -1.52 19.53 12.07
N LYS A 216 -1.39 18.28 12.48
CA LYS A 216 -0.09 17.70 12.79
C LYS A 216 0.59 17.30 11.48
N ASP A 217 1.81 17.74 11.30
CA ASP A 217 2.67 17.26 10.23
C ASP A 217 3.33 15.94 10.65
N PHE A 218 3.04 14.87 9.93
CA PHE A 218 3.62 13.56 10.16
C PHE A 218 4.82 13.27 9.25
N ARG A 219 5.23 14.21 8.40
CA ARG A 219 6.45 14.09 7.59
C ARG A 219 7.67 14.06 8.51
N CYS A 220 8.69 13.35 8.08
CA CYS A 220 9.98 13.31 8.74
C CYS A 220 11.07 13.63 7.72
N GLU A 221 11.92 14.57 8.04
CA GLU A 221 13.12 14.86 7.28
C GLU A 221 14.29 14.10 7.88
N LEU A 222 15.04 13.43 7.02
CA LEU A 222 16.22 12.65 7.34
C LEU A 222 17.35 13.06 6.41
N ALA A 223 18.59 12.80 6.83
CA ALA A 223 19.75 12.94 5.97
C ALA A 223 20.78 11.85 6.28
N PHE A 224 21.49 11.42 5.25
CA PHE A 224 22.60 10.48 5.40
C PHE A 224 23.73 10.85 4.44
N ARG A 225 24.96 10.39 4.72
CA ARG A 225 26.09 10.58 3.81
C ARG A 225 26.24 9.38 2.88
N ASP A 226 26.46 9.69 1.60
CA ASP A 226 26.78 8.71 0.56
C ASP A 226 27.87 9.29 -0.34
N CYS A 227 29.04 8.62 -0.48
CA CYS A 227 30.20 9.08 -1.23
C CYS A 227 30.53 10.57 -0.97
N ASP A 228 30.61 10.94 0.31
CA ASP A 228 30.89 12.32 0.80
C ASP A 228 29.78 13.33 0.59
N GLU A 229 28.74 13.02 -0.17
CA GLU A 229 27.55 13.88 -0.36
C GLU A 229 26.52 13.67 0.75
N LEU A 230 25.77 14.73 1.07
CA LEU A 230 24.67 14.69 2.04
C LEU A 230 23.33 14.52 1.32
N VAL A 231 22.80 13.31 1.33
CA VAL A 231 21.50 12.98 0.74
C VAL A 231 20.40 13.34 1.74
N GLN A 232 19.46 14.18 1.35
CA GLN A 232 18.31 14.60 2.14
C GLN A 232 17.06 13.81 1.72
N LEU A 233 16.34 13.25 2.67
CA LEU A 233 15.09 12.51 2.48
C LEU A 233 13.92 13.23 3.15
N ILE A 234 12.74 13.04 2.57
CA ILE A 234 11.46 13.33 3.24
C ILE A 234 10.67 12.04 3.26
N THR A 235 10.21 11.63 4.43
CA THR A 235 9.45 10.39 4.58
C THR A 235 8.08 10.65 5.19
N ARG A 236 7.12 9.76 4.94
CA ARG A 236 5.73 9.87 5.40
C ARG A 236 5.23 8.56 6.01
N PRO A 237 4.21 8.59 6.91
CA PRO A 237 3.54 7.39 7.37
C PRO A 237 2.99 6.55 6.22
N GLY A 238 3.10 5.23 6.33
CA GLY A 238 2.73 4.27 5.29
C GLY A 238 3.80 4.04 4.23
N VAL A 239 4.95 4.71 4.32
CA VAL A 239 6.14 4.44 3.50
C VAL A 239 7.12 3.58 4.30
N PHE A 240 7.67 2.57 3.66
CA PHE A 240 8.65 1.68 4.31
C PHE A 240 9.79 2.48 4.94
N SER A 241 10.15 2.10 6.16
CA SER A 241 11.22 2.74 6.95
C SER A 241 11.00 4.22 7.25
N HIS A 242 9.73 4.63 7.46
CA HIS A 242 9.43 5.97 7.94
C HIS A 242 10.22 6.30 9.22
N ARG A 243 10.78 7.50 9.31
CA ARG A 243 11.59 8.05 10.42
C ARG A 243 12.98 7.45 10.62
N GLN A 244 13.44 6.59 9.73
CA GLN A 244 14.80 6.03 9.80
C GLN A 244 15.32 5.68 8.41
N LEU A 245 16.64 5.64 8.26
CA LEU A 245 17.25 5.06 7.07
C LEU A 245 17.21 3.54 7.18
N ASP A 246 16.75 2.85 6.14
CA ASP A 246 16.82 1.39 6.10
C ASP A 246 18.25 0.90 5.93
N ASN A 247 18.67 -0.03 6.80
CA ASN A 247 20.01 -0.60 6.71
C ASN A 247 20.22 -1.47 5.46
N GLY A 248 19.16 -2.11 4.95
CA GLY A 248 19.23 -2.85 3.68
C GLY A 248 19.47 -1.92 2.51
N ALA A 249 18.78 -0.78 2.46
CA ALA A 249 19.01 0.24 1.44
C ALA A 249 20.46 0.76 1.49
N ARG A 250 21.04 0.91 2.70
CA ARG A 250 22.44 1.29 2.85
C ARG A 250 23.38 0.25 2.24
N GLN A 251 23.16 -1.04 2.54
CA GLN A 251 23.99 -2.12 1.98
C GLN A 251 23.83 -2.21 0.45
N LEU A 252 22.64 -1.91 -0.07
CA LEU A 252 22.40 -1.88 -1.50
C LEU A 252 23.14 -0.73 -2.18
N LEU A 253 23.15 0.47 -1.59
CA LEU A 253 23.97 1.60 -2.05
C LEU A 253 25.46 1.27 -2.06
N ASP A 254 25.96 0.65 -0.99
CA ASP A 254 27.39 0.30 -0.87
C ASP A 254 27.83 -0.77 -1.89
N ALA A 255 26.88 -1.54 -2.46
CA ALA A 255 27.14 -2.60 -3.43
C ALA A 255 27.05 -2.17 -4.91
N VAL A 256 26.74 -0.90 -5.18
CA VAL A 256 26.45 -0.41 -6.53
C VAL A 256 27.40 0.73 -6.90
N ASP A 257 28.06 0.59 -8.03
CA ASP A 257 28.79 1.66 -8.70
C ASP A 257 27.94 2.25 -9.82
N VAL A 258 27.87 3.58 -9.88
CA VAL A 258 27.19 4.32 -10.96
C VAL A 258 28.25 4.81 -11.96
N TYR A 259 27.98 4.63 -13.24
CA TYR A 259 28.84 5.14 -14.32
C TYR A 259 28.04 6.12 -15.19
N PRO A 260 28.73 7.05 -15.89
CA PRO A 260 28.08 8.05 -16.73
C PRO A 260 27.12 7.40 -17.75
N GLU A 261 25.98 8.06 -17.98
CA GLU A 261 24.92 7.63 -18.90
C GLU A 261 24.21 6.31 -18.54
N ALA A 262 24.55 5.68 -17.40
CA ALA A 262 23.87 4.49 -16.93
C ALA A 262 22.37 4.76 -16.68
N ARG A 263 21.54 3.81 -17.07
CA ARG A 263 20.10 3.82 -16.81
C ARG A 263 19.76 2.81 -15.75
N LEU A 264 19.34 3.28 -14.58
CA LEU A 264 19.03 2.44 -13.43
C LEU A 264 17.53 2.49 -13.11
N ILE A 265 16.99 1.36 -12.68
CA ILE A 265 15.63 1.28 -12.13
C ILE A 265 15.69 0.79 -10.68
N ASP A 266 15.02 1.52 -9.77
CA ASP A 266 14.86 1.16 -8.35
C ASP A 266 13.42 0.70 -8.13
N ILE A 267 13.24 -0.62 -7.95
CA ILE A 267 11.94 -1.29 -7.88
C ILE A 267 11.55 -1.49 -6.43
N GLY A 268 10.45 -0.86 -6.00
CA GLY A 268 10.06 -0.74 -4.61
C GLY A 268 10.89 0.32 -3.89
N CYS A 269 10.96 1.51 -4.47
CA CYS A 269 11.88 2.58 -4.06
C CYS A 269 11.64 3.14 -2.64
N GLY A 270 10.44 2.93 -2.06
CA GLY A 270 10.09 3.38 -0.71
C GLY A 270 10.30 4.90 -0.53
N SER A 271 11.07 5.29 0.48
CA SER A 271 11.39 6.71 0.72
C SER A 271 12.40 7.32 -0.27
N GLY A 272 12.93 6.53 -1.21
CA GLY A 272 13.87 6.96 -2.22
C GLY A 272 15.33 7.01 -1.78
N SER A 273 15.68 6.38 -0.66
CA SER A 273 17.07 6.43 -0.15
C SER A 273 18.09 5.89 -1.16
N VAL A 274 17.77 4.79 -1.87
CA VAL A 274 18.61 4.23 -2.92
C VAL A 274 18.58 5.14 -4.16
N SER A 275 17.40 5.44 -4.67
CA SER A 275 17.21 6.26 -5.88
C SER A 275 17.92 7.61 -5.78
N LEU A 276 17.72 8.35 -4.68
CA LEU A 276 18.30 9.68 -4.47
C LEU A 276 19.83 9.61 -4.26
N GLY A 277 20.32 8.62 -3.51
CA GLY A 277 21.75 8.42 -3.32
C GLY A 277 22.46 8.18 -4.65
N LEU A 278 21.96 7.25 -5.47
CA LEU A 278 22.55 6.96 -6.78
C LEU A 278 22.45 8.13 -7.76
N ALA A 279 21.35 8.89 -7.74
CA ALA A 279 21.20 10.07 -8.60
C ALA A 279 22.18 11.19 -8.24
N MET A 280 22.61 11.29 -6.98
CA MET A 280 23.64 12.26 -6.56
C MET A 280 25.05 11.83 -6.97
N ARG A 281 25.35 10.53 -7.09
CA ARG A 281 26.68 10.03 -7.45
C ARG A 281 27.12 10.44 -8.85
N ASP A 282 26.18 10.49 -9.80
CA ASP A 282 26.47 10.89 -11.18
C ASP A 282 25.25 11.56 -11.83
N SER A 283 25.41 12.83 -12.23
CA SER A 283 24.33 13.60 -12.85
C SER A 283 24.06 13.23 -14.32
N ALA A 284 24.97 12.48 -14.97
CA ALA A 284 24.76 11.95 -16.32
C ALA A 284 24.01 10.61 -16.31
N ALA A 285 24.02 9.88 -15.21
CA ALA A 285 23.18 8.69 -15.04
C ALA A 285 21.71 9.08 -14.87
N THR A 286 20.80 8.20 -15.26
CA THR A 286 19.35 8.37 -15.07
C THR A 286 18.78 7.31 -14.15
N ILE A 287 18.00 7.72 -13.16
CA ILE A 287 17.37 6.84 -12.19
C ILE A 287 15.86 6.87 -12.41
N HIS A 288 15.25 5.71 -12.52
CA HIS A 288 13.80 5.53 -12.54
C HIS A 288 13.34 4.83 -11.27
N ALA A 289 12.56 5.52 -10.44
CA ALA A 289 12.08 5.00 -9.16
C ALA A 289 10.62 4.52 -9.31
N VAL A 290 10.35 3.28 -8.96
CA VAL A 290 9.02 2.66 -9.09
C VAL A 290 8.55 2.17 -7.73
N ASP A 291 7.28 2.43 -7.38
CA ASP A 291 6.65 1.89 -6.18
C ASP A 291 5.12 1.76 -6.40
N SER A 292 4.47 0.85 -5.68
CA SER A 292 3.01 0.76 -5.62
C SER A 292 2.38 1.81 -4.70
N ASN A 293 3.16 2.39 -3.80
CA ASN A 293 2.70 3.35 -2.80
C ASN A 293 2.82 4.79 -3.31
N ALA A 294 1.70 5.47 -3.48
CA ALA A 294 1.66 6.87 -3.93
C ALA A 294 2.44 7.83 -3.03
N ARG A 295 2.57 7.52 -1.73
CA ARG A 295 3.38 8.31 -0.80
C ARG A 295 4.88 8.07 -0.98
N ALA A 296 5.28 6.86 -1.39
CA ALA A 296 6.67 6.58 -1.73
C ALA A 296 7.09 7.40 -2.94
N ILE A 297 6.29 7.41 -3.99
CA ILE A 297 6.51 8.25 -5.18
C ILE A 297 6.62 9.73 -4.80
N TRP A 298 5.67 10.23 -4.00
CA TRP A 298 5.73 11.60 -3.50
C TRP A 298 7.03 11.89 -2.70
N CYS A 299 7.49 10.94 -1.86
CA CYS A 299 8.73 11.11 -1.10
C CYS A 299 9.96 11.24 -2.00
N VAL A 300 10.05 10.41 -3.05
CA VAL A 300 11.14 10.50 -4.05
C VAL A 300 11.11 11.85 -4.76
N GLU A 301 9.94 12.30 -5.22
CA GLU A 301 9.78 13.59 -5.92
C GLU A 301 10.20 14.77 -5.02
N GLN A 302 9.75 14.79 -3.76
CA GLN A 302 10.14 15.84 -2.82
C GLN A 302 11.63 15.75 -2.45
N GLY A 303 12.16 14.54 -2.31
CA GLY A 303 13.59 14.30 -2.11
C GLY A 303 14.43 14.80 -3.29
N ALA A 304 13.99 14.55 -4.53
CA ALA A 304 14.63 15.05 -5.73
C ALA A 304 14.70 16.58 -5.76
N VAL A 305 13.57 17.24 -5.45
CA VAL A 305 13.52 18.72 -5.34
C VAL A 305 14.49 19.22 -4.27
N LYS A 306 14.50 18.58 -3.09
CA LYS A 306 15.33 18.99 -1.94
C LYS A 306 16.84 18.85 -2.23
N ASN A 307 17.24 17.87 -3.03
CA ASN A 307 18.63 17.64 -3.43
C ASN A 307 18.97 18.28 -4.81
N ASN A 308 18.08 19.06 -5.42
CA ASN A 308 18.24 19.67 -6.74
C ASN A 308 18.53 18.66 -7.88
N LEU A 309 18.01 17.44 -7.79
CA LEU A 309 18.19 16.38 -8.78
C LEU A 309 17.24 16.57 -9.97
N LYS A 310 17.75 16.35 -11.18
CA LYS A 310 17.00 16.41 -12.45
C LYS A 310 17.07 15.10 -13.24
N ASN A 311 17.89 14.18 -12.79
CA ASN A 311 18.18 12.89 -13.42
C ASN A 311 17.42 11.73 -12.81
N ILE A 312 16.31 12.02 -12.11
CA ILE A 312 15.42 11.04 -11.52
C ILE A 312 14.00 11.21 -12.04
N THR A 313 13.35 10.10 -12.34
CA THR A 313 11.94 10.01 -12.71
C THR A 313 11.23 9.01 -11.83
N THR A 314 9.91 9.13 -11.70
CA THR A 314 9.10 8.27 -10.82
C THR A 314 7.94 7.64 -11.56
N GLU A 315 7.51 6.45 -11.13
CA GLU A 315 6.32 5.78 -11.66
C GLU A 315 5.55 5.09 -10.51
N LEU A 316 4.25 5.38 -10.42
CA LEU A 316 3.33 4.64 -9.55
C LEU A 316 2.88 3.37 -10.28
N ASN A 317 3.38 2.20 -9.88
CA ASN A 317 3.15 0.94 -10.57
C ASN A 317 3.11 -0.25 -9.59
N ALA A 318 2.02 -1.03 -9.61
CA ALA A 318 1.83 -2.15 -8.68
C ALA A 318 2.60 -3.43 -9.07
N ASN A 319 3.07 -3.52 -10.32
CA ASN A 319 3.83 -4.68 -10.80
C ASN A 319 5.35 -4.49 -10.72
N GLY A 320 5.80 -3.26 -10.47
CA GLY A 320 7.21 -2.90 -10.39
C GLY A 320 7.92 -2.83 -11.75
N ASP A 321 7.25 -3.15 -12.85
CA ASP A 321 7.84 -3.12 -14.19
C ASP A 321 7.65 -1.76 -14.85
N TYR A 322 8.57 -1.45 -15.74
CA TYR A 322 8.53 -0.24 -16.55
C TYR A 322 7.77 -0.48 -17.86
N THR A 323 7.06 0.54 -18.33
CA THR A 323 6.25 0.45 -19.56
C THR A 323 7.08 0.18 -20.83
N GLN A 324 8.40 0.44 -20.81
CA GLN A 324 9.33 0.15 -21.89
C GLN A 324 10.34 -0.93 -21.47
N PRO A 325 10.07 -2.21 -21.69
CA PRO A 325 10.94 -3.28 -21.25
C PRO A 325 12.30 -3.25 -21.98
N GLY A 326 13.31 -3.81 -21.33
CA GLY A 326 14.63 -3.98 -21.91
C GLY A 326 15.46 -2.70 -22.08
N THR A 327 15.26 -1.69 -21.23
CA THR A 327 15.90 -0.38 -21.38
C THR A 327 16.97 -0.08 -20.33
N PHE A 328 16.99 -0.77 -19.20
CA PHE A 328 17.87 -0.44 -18.07
C PHE A 328 19.14 -1.28 -18.07
N ASP A 329 20.25 -0.62 -17.69
CA ASP A 329 21.54 -1.26 -17.47
C ASP A 329 21.57 -2.02 -16.14
N MET A 330 20.89 -1.47 -15.13
CA MET A 330 20.85 -2.03 -13.79
C MET A 330 19.46 -1.91 -13.20
N ALA A 331 19.00 -2.97 -12.54
CA ALA A 331 17.79 -2.99 -11.73
C ALA A 331 18.15 -3.25 -10.27
N LEU A 332 17.57 -2.48 -9.39
CA LEU A 332 17.81 -2.50 -7.95
C LEU A 332 16.52 -2.82 -7.22
N THR A 333 16.60 -3.57 -6.13
CA THR A 333 15.44 -3.78 -5.26
C THR A 333 15.87 -4.19 -3.85
N ASN A 334 15.09 -3.77 -2.86
CA ASN A 334 15.17 -4.20 -1.46
C ASN A 334 13.84 -4.87 -1.09
N PRO A 335 13.63 -6.13 -1.49
CA PRO A 335 12.37 -6.82 -1.28
C PRO A 335 12.02 -6.96 0.20
N PRO A 336 10.72 -6.99 0.59
CA PRO A 336 10.34 -7.29 1.95
C PRO A 336 10.80 -8.69 2.37
N TYR A 337 11.26 -8.83 3.62
CA TYR A 337 11.83 -10.08 4.15
C TYR A 337 10.77 -11.01 4.77
N PHE A 338 9.52 -10.67 4.69
CA PHE A 338 8.38 -11.44 5.22
C PHE A 338 7.46 -11.85 4.08
N GLY A 339 6.78 -12.98 4.25
CA GLY A 339 5.94 -13.60 3.23
C GLY A 339 6.64 -14.73 2.49
N ASP A 340 5.92 -15.45 1.67
CA ASP A 340 6.34 -16.69 0.99
C ASP A 340 7.17 -16.43 -0.29
N PHE A 341 8.02 -15.42 -0.30
CA PHE A 341 8.84 -14.97 -1.45
C PHE A 341 8.05 -14.55 -2.71
N GLN A 342 6.73 -14.61 -2.72
CA GLN A 342 5.92 -14.22 -3.88
C GLN A 342 6.18 -12.77 -4.32
N ILE A 343 6.30 -11.85 -3.35
CA ILE A 343 6.62 -10.45 -3.65
C ILE A 343 8.05 -10.34 -4.18
N ALA A 344 9.00 -11.05 -3.57
CA ALA A 344 10.39 -11.07 -4.00
C ALA A 344 10.52 -11.60 -5.44
N GLU A 345 9.82 -12.69 -5.78
CA GLU A 345 9.78 -13.23 -7.13
C GLU A 345 9.19 -12.24 -8.14
N LYS A 346 8.07 -11.56 -7.80
CA LYS A 346 7.49 -10.51 -8.64
C LYS A 346 8.48 -9.40 -8.94
N LEU A 347 9.20 -8.89 -7.92
CA LEU A 347 10.19 -7.83 -8.09
C LEU A 347 11.40 -8.30 -8.92
N VAL A 348 11.86 -9.54 -8.75
CA VAL A 348 12.92 -10.16 -9.56
C VAL A 348 12.48 -10.29 -11.02
N LEU A 349 11.25 -10.73 -11.28
CA LEU A 349 10.71 -10.84 -12.64
C LEU A 349 10.46 -9.46 -13.27
N ALA A 350 10.05 -8.47 -12.49
CA ALA A 350 9.94 -7.08 -12.94
C ALA A 350 11.31 -6.51 -13.35
N ALA A 351 12.35 -6.78 -12.56
CA ALA A 351 13.73 -6.44 -12.89
C ALA A 351 14.17 -7.13 -14.20
N LEU A 352 13.89 -8.41 -14.34
CA LEU A 352 14.22 -9.16 -15.57
C LEU A 352 13.57 -8.53 -16.82
N ARG A 353 12.30 -8.12 -16.73
CA ARG A 353 11.60 -7.44 -17.85
C ARG A 353 12.22 -6.08 -18.17
N SER A 354 12.53 -5.30 -17.15
CA SER A 354 13.03 -3.93 -17.28
C SER A 354 14.47 -3.85 -17.82
N LEU A 355 15.32 -4.83 -17.47
CA LEU A 355 16.71 -4.87 -17.88
C LEU A 355 16.88 -5.14 -19.37
N ARG A 356 17.86 -4.47 -20.01
CA ARG A 356 18.36 -4.88 -21.33
C ARG A 356 19.14 -6.20 -21.26
N SER A 357 19.38 -6.85 -22.39
CA SER A 357 20.30 -7.99 -22.46
C SER A 357 21.68 -7.58 -21.91
N GLY A 358 22.26 -8.40 -21.04
CA GLY A 358 23.50 -8.09 -20.32
C GLY A 358 23.34 -7.06 -19.19
N GLY A 359 22.14 -6.58 -18.92
CA GLY A 359 21.85 -5.73 -17.76
C GLY A 359 21.91 -6.53 -16.47
N ARG A 360 22.20 -5.85 -15.34
CA ARG A 360 22.47 -6.47 -14.04
C ARG A 360 21.35 -6.20 -13.04
N LEU A 361 20.86 -7.27 -12.41
CA LEU A 361 20.08 -7.19 -11.17
C LEU A 361 21.03 -7.09 -9.97
N VAL A 362 20.75 -6.19 -9.01
CA VAL A 362 21.36 -6.14 -7.69
C VAL A 362 20.27 -6.00 -6.64
N LEU A 363 20.25 -6.86 -5.65
CA LEU A 363 19.27 -6.79 -4.56
C LEU A 363 19.91 -7.10 -3.20
N VAL A 364 19.25 -6.63 -2.15
CA VAL A 364 19.65 -6.90 -0.78
C VAL A 364 18.65 -7.82 -0.09
N THR A 365 19.13 -8.78 0.70
CA THR A 365 18.27 -9.75 1.40
C THR A 365 18.83 -10.18 2.74
N LYS A 366 17.93 -10.66 3.64
CA LYS A 366 18.30 -11.42 4.86
C LYS A 366 18.15 -12.93 4.69
N GLN A 367 17.61 -13.36 3.56
CA GLN A 367 17.29 -14.76 3.27
C GLN A 367 18.00 -15.21 1.98
N PRO A 368 19.34 -15.40 2.01
CA PRO A 368 20.14 -15.64 0.81
C PRO A 368 19.82 -16.95 0.10
N SER A 369 19.43 -18.00 0.82
CA SER A 369 19.24 -19.35 0.28
C SER A 369 18.21 -19.37 -0.86
N TRP A 370 17.09 -18.68 -0.71
CA TRP A 370 16.08 -18.62 -1.76
C TRP A 370 16.62 -18.01 -3.05
N TYR A 371 17.43 -16.97 -2.96
CA TYR A 371 18.02 -16.33 -4.15
C TYR A 371 19.11 -17.17 -4.77
N GLN A 372 19.92 -17.89 -3.96
CA GLN A 372 20.91 -18.85 -4.47
C GLN A 372 20.27 -19.95 -5.30
N GLU A 373 19.10 -20.45 -4.87
CA GLU A 373 18.37 -21.52 -5.53
C GLU A 373 17.58 -21.03 -6.76
N ASN A 374 17.00 -19.81 -6.70
CA ASN A 374 16.01 -19.39 -7.68
C ASN A 374 16.53 -18.39 -8.74
N LEU A 375 17.48 -17.48 -8.41
CA LEU A 375 18.01 -16.54 -9.40
C LEU A 375 18.57 -17.21 -10.67
N PRO A 376 19.30 -18.36 -10.59
CA PRO A 376 19.84 -19.02 -11.79
C PRO A 376 18.77 -19.50 -12.79
N ARG A 377 17.49 -19.48 -12.42
CA ARG A 377 16.37 -19.79 -13.33
C ARG A 377 16.12 -18.69 -14.35
N TRP A 378 16.50 -17.45 -14.03
CA TRP A 378 16.19 -16.26 -14.81
C TRP A 378 17.41 -15.44 -15.20
N PHE A 379 18.52 -15.57 -14.46
CA PHE A 379 19.75 -14.81 -14.63
C PHE A 379 20.94 -15.76 -14.78
N GLN A 380 21.97 -15.30 -15.47
CA GLN A 380 23.29 -15.94 -15.52
C GLN A 380 24.25 -15.18 -14.61
N ASP A 381 25.42 -15.78 -14.33
CA ASP A 381 26.47 -15.19 -13.48
C ASP A 381 25.93 -14.71 -12.13
N CYS A 382 25.11 -15.57 -11.51
CA CYS A 382 24.46 -15.26 -10.24
C CYS A 382 25.49 -15.36 -9.09
N GLU A 383 25.52 -14.33 -8.28
CA GLU A 383 26.35 -14.26 -7.07
C GLU A 383 25.51 -13.89 -5.85
N VAL A 384 25.80 -14.49 -4.70
CA VAL A 384 25.20 -14.12 -3.42
C VAL A 384 26.33 -14.07 -2.37
N PHE A 385 26.60 -12.90 -1.82
CA PHE A 385 27.69 -12.68 -0.88
C PHE A 385 27.25 -11.86 0.35
N PRO A 386 27.88 -12.06 1.52
CA PRO A 386 27.51 -11.34 2.73
C PRO A 386 27.89 -9.86 2.65
N SER A 387 27.02 -8.99 3.21
CA SER A 387 27.22 -7.55 3.37
C SER A 387 26.66 -7.12 4.73
N GLY A 388 27.52 -7.03 5.73
CA GLY A 388 27.12 -6.77 7.11
C GLY A 388 26.20 -7.86 7.67
N ARG A 389 24.95 -7.46 8.02
CA ARG A 389 23.90 -8.39 8.49
C ARG A 389 22.97 -8.86 7.36
N TYR A 390 23.28 -8.49 6.14
CA TYR A 390 22.52 -8.78 4.94
C TYR A 390 23.37 -9.59 3.97
N HIS A 391 22.78 -9.90 2.83
CA HIS A 391 23.48 -10.44 1.67
C HIS A 391 23.08 -9.60 0.46
N ILE A 392 24.03 -9.41 -0.43
CA ILE A 392 23.74 -8.88 -1.77
C ILE A 392 23.61 -10.07 -2.70
N ALA A 393 22.54 -10.09 -3.48
CA ALA A 393 22.38 -11.05 -4.56
C ALA A 393 22.36 -10.28 -5.89
N SER A 394 23.03 -10.84 -6.90
CA SER A 394 23.12 -10.24 -8.23
C SER A 394 23.07 -11.30 -9.31
N GLY A 395 22.70 -10.87 -10.53
CA GLY A 395 22.72 -11.73 -11.71
C GLY A 395 22.62 -10.91 -12.98
N ILE A 396 23.10 -11.45 -14.09
CA ILE A 396 23.09 -10.79 -15.40
C ILE A 396 21.95 -11.35 -16.24
N LYS A 397 21.17 -10.47 -16.89
CA LYS A 397 20.13 -10.88 -17.81
C LYS A 397 20.74 -11.56 -19.04
N PRO A 398 20.34 -12.81 -19.40
CA PRO A 398 20.88 -13.49 -20.59
C PRO A 398 20.60 -12.75 -21.88
N SER A 399 21.48 -12.92 -22.87
CA SER A 399 21.34 -12.32 -24.20
C SER A 399 20.26 -13.00 -25.06
N SER A 400 19.96 -14.29 -24.81
CA SER A 400 18.89 -15.05 -25.47
C SER A 400 17.63 -14.99 -24.63
N GLN A 401 16.52 -14.57 -25.22
CA GLN A 401 15.20 -14.59 -24.60
C GLN A 401 14.73 -16.04 -24.46
N ILE A 402 14.99 -16.65 -23.33
CA ILE A 402 14.17 -17.75 -22.83
C ILE A 402 13.08 -17.07 -22.01
N PRO A 403 11.78 -17.15 -22.38
CA PRO A 403 10.74 -16.61 -21.53
C PRO A 403 10.84 -17.30 -20.17
N PRO A 404 10.74 -16.54 -19.05
CA PRO A 404 10.78 -17.13 -17.73
C PRO A 404 9.64 -18.14 -17.59
N THR A 405 9.98 -19.37 -17.23
CA THR A 405 8.99 -20.36 -16.84
C THR A 405 8.46 -19.97 -15.46
N PRO A 406 7.15 -19.68 -15.31
CA PRO A 406 6.57 -19.44 -13.99
C PRO A 406 6.88 -20.62 -13.07
N LEU A 407 7.04 -20.37 -11.78
CA LEU A 407 7.07 -21.43 -10.79
C LEU A 407 5.74 -22.19 -10.92
N SER A 408 5.77 -23.36 -11.55
CA SER A 408 4.64 -24.27 -11.51
C SER A 408 4.41 -24.60 -10.03
N THR A 409 3.22 -24.29 -9.55
CA THR A 409 2.68 -24.79 -8.30
C THR A 409 3.00 -26.27 -8.16
N ILE A 410 4.05 -26.62 -7.41
CA ILE A 410 4.24 -27.96 -6.91
C ILE A 410 3.37 -28.06 -5.66
N GLY A 411 2.39 -28.94 -5.74
CA GLY A 411 1.31 -29.41 -4.92
C GLY A 411 1.20 -29.12 -3.45
#